data_0f6042c72ce371d6ba6b49fd632e0e0e
#
_entry.id   0f6042c72ce371d6ba6b49fd632e0e0e
#
_cell.length_a   1.000
_cell.length_b   1.000
_cell.length_c   1.000
_cell.angle_alpha   90.00
_cell.angle_beta   90.00
_cell.angle_gamma   90.00
#
_symmetry.space_group_name_H-M   'P 1'
#
loop_
_entity.id
_entity.type
_entity.pdbx_description
1 polymer ?
#
loop_
_entity_poly.entity_id
_entity_poly.type
_entity_poly.pdbx_seq_one_letter_code
_entity_poly.pdbx_strand_id
1 'polypeptide(L)'
;MKIAVKFLIALGLSLLLVWVVRTYAFTVFTVPAGGLPPQLQAGNRVIVNRIDCDFFNRGDVVVFTDSVFAPVKNQAKVKGQRQAGNQVQSNPRKFVSEAYFIGRIEKLPGDTILIDTVKYIIPTVCCKRCGCKDCRFYLLKTPAGQQVVHKHQMIGKAYKLF
;
A
#
# COMPACT_ATOMS: atom_id res chain seq x y z
N MET A 1 -26.90 -42.89 -12.94
CA MET A 1 -27.15 -41.78 -12.02
C MET A 1 -26.03 -41.52 -11.00
N LYS A 2 -25.49 -42.54 -10.29
CA LYS A 2 -24.42 -42.33 -9.25
C LYS A 2 -23.13 -41.73 -9.80
N ILE A 3 -22.72 -42.05 -11.04
CA ILE A 3 -21.46 -41.53 -11.66
C ILE A 3 -21.61 -40.05 -12.05
N ALA A 4 -22.77 -39.70 -12.64
CA ALA A 4 -23.05 -38.31 -13.03
C ALA A 4 -23.07 -37.36 -11.80
N VAL A 5 -23.63 -37.80 -10.70
CA VAL A 5 -23.69 -37.04 -9.45
C VAL A 5 -22.26 -36.82 -8.89
N LYS A 6 -21.43 -37.86 -8.87
CA LYS A 6 -20.01 -37.72 -8.44
C LYS A 6 -19.24 -36.76 -9.31
N PHE A 7 -19.44 -36.81 -10.63
CA PHE A 7 -18.80 -35.87 -11.56
C PHE A 7 -19.23 -34.42 -11.33
N LEU A 8 -20.53 -34.18 -11.11
CA LEU A 8 -21.04 -32.83 -10.81
C LEU A 8 -20.50 -32.28 -9.50
N ILE A 9 -20.40 -33.13 -8.47
CA ILE A 9 -19.78 -32.71 -7.18
C ILE A 9 -18.32 -32.35 -7.37
N ALA A 10 -17.55 -33.17 -8.08
CA ALA A 10 -16.14 -32.91 -8.35
C ALA A 10 -15.95 -31.60 -9.16
N LEU A 11 -16.79 -31.39 -10.18
CA LEU A 11 -16.78 -30.16 -10.97
C LEU A 11 -17.11 -28.93 -10.12
N GLY A 12 -18.14 -29.02 -9.29
CA GLY A 12 -18.53 -27.95 -8.37
C GLY A 12 -17.41 -27.59 -7.38
N LEU A 13 -16.78 -28.62 -6.81
CA LEU A 13 -15.67 -28.43 -5.86
C LEU A 13 -14.46 -27.77 -6.53
N SER A 14 -14.12 -28.19 -7.76
CA SER A 14 -13.01 -27.58 -8.50
C SER A 14 -13.24 -26.12 -8.85
N LEU A 15 -14.45 -25.76 -9.28
CA LEU A 15 -14.83 -24.38 -9.56
C LEU A 15 -14.81 -23.52 -8.29
N LEU A 16 -15.28 -24.05 -7.17
CA LEU A 16 -15.26 -23.38 -5.89
C LEU A 16 -13.80 -23.10 -5.46
N LEU A 17 -12.92 -24.08 -5.60
CA LEU A 17 -11.51 -23.94 -5.26
C LEU A 17 -10.84 -22.85 -6.10
N VAL A 18 -11.06 -22.85 -7.42
CA VAL A 18 -10.54 -21.81 -8.33
C VAL A 18 -11.08 -20.43 -7.93
N TRP A 19 -12.35 -20.32 -7.59
CA TRP A 19 -12.96 -19.07 -7.16
C TRP A 19 -12.33 -18.55 -5.86
N VAL A 20 -12.13 -19.42 -4.87
CA VAL A 20 -11.48 -19.08 -3.59
C VAL A 20 -10.05 -18.59 -3.84
N VAL A 21 -9.24 -19.33 -4.59
CA VAL A 21 -7.85 -18.96 -4.90
C VAL A 21 -7.81 -17.60 -5.61
N ARG A 22 -8.67 -17.40 -6.62
CA ARG A 22 -8.72 -16.13 -7.35
C ARG A 22 -9.10 -14.94 -6.45
N THR A 23 -10.02 -15.15 -5.50
CA THR A 23 -10.53 -14.08 -4.64
C THR A 23 -9.54 -13.71 -3.53
N TYR A 24 -8.86 -14.69 -2.93
CA TYR A 24 -8.03 -14.47 -1.75
C TYR A 24 -6.53 -14.37 -2.04
N ALA A 25 -6.04 -15.07 -3.06
CA ALA A 25 -4.60 -15.16 -3.32
C ALA A 25 -4.07 -14.01 -4.19
N PHE A 26 -4.83 -13.59 -5.18
CA PHE A 26 -4.38 -12.65 -6.20
C PHE A 26 -5.37 -11.50 -6.40
N THR A 27 -4.85 -10.29 -6.41
CA THR A 27 -5.62 -9.08 -6.74
C THR A 27 -4.97 -8.39 -7.93
N VAL A 28 -5.77 -8.04 -8.94
CA VAL A 28 -5.29 -7.24 -10.07
C VAL A 28 -5.38 -5.77 -9.69
N PHE A 29 -4.26 -5.08 -9.83
CA PHE A 29 -4.14 -3.66 -9.55
C PHE A 29 -3.71 -2.92 -10.82
N THR A 30 -4.27 -1.74 -11.06
CA THR A 30 -3.85 -0.87 -12.16
C THR A 30 -2.90 0.19 -11.61
N VAL A 31 -1.72 0.30 -12.21
CA VAL A 31 -0.70 1.26 -11.80
C VAL A 31 -1.22 2.69 -11.95
N PRO A 32 -1.23 3.51 -10.88
CA PRO A 32 -1.70 4.87 -10.93
C PRO A 32 -0.80 5.77 -11.79
N ALA A 33 -1.27 6.99 -12.03
CA ALA A 33 -0.51 8.01 -12.75
C ALA A 33 0.87 8.25 -12.09
N GLY A 34 1.92 8.27 -12.91
CA GLY A 34 3.29 8.39 -12.46
C GLY A 34 4.12 7.12 -12.63
N GLY A 35 3.52 5.94 -12.50
CA GLY A 35 4.21 4.67 -12.72
C GLY A 35 5.51 4.51 -11.91
N LEU A 36 6.27 3.46 -12.21
CA LEU A 36 7.62 3.20 -11.69
C LEU A 36 8.55 2.84 -12.86
N PRO A 37 9.06 3.85 -13.60
CA PRO A 37 9.96 3.58 -14.70
C PRO A 37 11.23 2.85 -14.23
N PRO A 38 11.86 2.01 -15.09
CA PRO A 38 11.48 1.70 -16.47
C PRO A 38 10.46 0.58 -16.61
N GLN A 39 10.15 -0.17 -15.57
CA GLN A 39 9.43 -1.46 -15.66
C GLN A 39 7.90 -1.31 -15.65
N LEU A 40 7.37 -0.31 -14.96
CA LEU A 40 5.93 -0.14 -14.76
C LEU A 40 5.50 1.27 -15.16
N GLN A 41 4.78 1.36 -16.25
CA GLN A 41 4.18 2.60 -16.71
C GLN A 41 2.77 2.77 -16.14
N ALA A 42 2.28 4.00 -16.09
CA ALA A 42 0.91 4.28 -15.71
C ALA A 42 -0.08 3.52 -16.62
N GLY A 43 -1.10 2.93 -16.02
CA GLY A 43 -2.08 2.12 -16.72
C GLY A 43 -1.72 0.64 -16.88
N ASN A 44 -0.47 0.23 -16.63
CA ASN A 44 -0.12 -1.19 -16.64
C ASN A 44 -0.90 -1.94 -15.56
N ARG A 45 -1.25 -3.19 -15.87
CA ARG A 45 -1.87 -4.09 -14.90
C ARG A 45 -0.82 -4.94 -14.21
N VAL A 46 -0.90 -5.03 -12.90
CA VAL A 46 -0.04 -5.87 -12.07
C VAL A 46 -0.89 -6.84 -11.26
N ILE A 47 -0.38 -8.04 -11.08
CA ILE A 47 -0.94 -9.00 -10.13
C ILE A 47 -0.25 -8.79 -8.79
N VAL A 48 -1.02 -8.60 -7.74
CA VAL A 48 -0.54 -8.51 -6.39
C VAL A 48 -0.73 -9.85 -5.71
N ASN A 49 0.38 -10.47 -5.30
CA ASN A 49 0.38 -11.68 -4.50
C ASN A 49 0.25 -11.30 -3.02
N ARG A 50 -0.84 -11.74 -2.39
CA ARG A 50 -1.16 -11.46 -0.99
C ARG A 50 -0.73 -12.57 -0.04
N ILE A 51 -0.34 -13.73 -0.57
CA ILE A 51 0.04 -14.89 0.23
C ILE A 51 1.46 -14.73 0.75
N ASP A 52 2.39 -14.28 -0.12
CA ASP A 52 3.79 -14.11 0.22
C ASP A 52 4.09 -12.65 0.61
N CYS A 53 3.60 -12.28 1.80
CA CYS A 53 3.78 -10.93 2.36
C CYS A 53 4.76 -10.89 3.53
N ASP A 54 5.47 -12.00 3.83
CA ASP A 54 6.31 -12.07 5.03
C ASP A 54 7.74 -11.59 4.78
N PHE A 55 8.27 -11.84 3.60
CA PHE A 55 9.64 -11.51 3.24
C PHE A 55 9.68 -10.69 1.97
N PHE A 56 10.24 -9.49 2.09
CA PHE A 56 10.48 -8.60 0.96
C PHE A 56 11.97 -8.44 0.74
N ASN A 57 12.39 -8.40 -0.53
CA ASN A 57 13.77 -8.20 -0.93
C ASN A 57 13.96 -6.82 -1.57
N ARG A 58 15.21 -6.36 -1.65
CA ARG A 58 15.55 -5.15 -2.41
C ARG A 58 15.19 -5.34 -3.87
N GLY A 59 14.54 -4.34 -4.47
CA GLY A 59 14.09 -4.37 -5.85
C GLY A 59 12.69 -4.90 -6.05
N ASP A 60 12.09 -5.57 -5.06
CA ASP A 60 10.69 -6.00 -5.13
C ASP A 60 9.77 -4.80 -5.31
N VAL A 61 8.78 -4.97 -6.18
CA VAL A 61 7.70 -4.00 -6.33
C VAL A 61 6.56 -4.42 -5.44
N VAL A 62 6.06 -3.48 -4.64
CA VAL A 62 5.00 -3.74 -3.67
C VAL A 62 3.86 -2.74 -3.83
N VAL A 63 2.66 -3.19 -3.53
CA VAL A 63 1.49 -2.32 -3.37
C VAL A 63 1.25 -2.12 -1.88
N PHE A 64 1.04 -0.88 -1.49
CA PHE A 64 0.79 -0.50 -0.10
C PHE A 64 -0.35 0.51 0.01
N THR A 65 -0.92 0.61 1.19
CA THR A 65 -1.96 1.61 1.52
C THR A 65 -1.34 2.77 2.27
N ASP A 66 -1.77 3.97 1.91
CA ASP A 66 -1.46 5.17 2.69
C ASP A 66 -2.71 6.03 2.87
N SER A 67 -2.75 6.78 3.96
CA SER A 67 -3.85 7.66 4.26
C SER A 67 -3.70 8.97 3.48
N VAL A 68 -4.60 9.23 2.57
CA VAL A 68 -4.63 10.50 1.85
C VAL A 68 -5.47 11.49 2.64
N PHE A 69 -4.82 12.51 3.15
CA PHE A 69 -5.50 13.65 3.77
C PHE A 69 -5.82 14.69 2.69
N ALA A 70 -7.09 14.87 2.36
CA ALA A 70 -7.47 15.96 1.48
C ALA A 70 -7.38 17.30 2.22
N PRO A 71 -6.81 18.33 1.60
CA PRO A 71 -6.94 19.68 2.12
C PRO A 71 -8.43 20.03 2.11
N VAL A 72 -8.96 20.42 3.25
CA VAL A 72 -10.34 20.92 3.36
C VAL A 72 -10.39 22.20 2.52
N LYS A 73 -10.96 22.15 1.33
CA LYS A 73 -11.31 23.35 0.58
C LYS A 73 -12.43 24.04 1.36
N ASN A 74 -12.09 25.03 2.16
CA ASN A 74 -13.05 25.92 2.78
C ASN A 74 -13.71 26.75 1.66
N GLN A 75 -14.73 26.20 1.02
CA GLN A 75 -15.72 26.97 0.30
C GLN A 75 -16.81 27.39 1.28
N ALA A 76 -16.50 28.33 2.10
CA ALA A 76 -17.51 29.14 2.75
C ALA A 76 -17.19 30.59 2.43
N LYS A 77 -17.88 31.12 1.43
CA LYS A 77 -18.13 32.55 1.29
C LYS A 77 -18.88 32.99 2.55
N VAL A 78 -18.18 33.44 3.56
CA VAL A 78 -18.80 34.24 4.64
C VAL A 78 -18.32 35.64 4.45
N LYS A 79 -19.29 36.50 4.02
CA LYS A 79 -19.20 37.94 4.13
C LYS A 79 -19.13 38.31 5.63
N GLY A 80 -18.08 39.04 5.99
CA GLY A 80 -18.06 40.00 7.10
C GLY A 80 -18.09 39.40 8.49
N GLN A 81 -16.90 39.38 9.13
CA GLN A 81 -16.69 40.09 10.39
C GLN A 81 -15.23 39.92 10.85
N ARG A 82 -14.61 41.06 11.10
CA ARG A 82 -13.28 41.17 11.73
C ARG A 82 -13.38 40.70 13.20
N GLN A 83 -12.55 39.75 13.59
CA GLN A 83 -12.10 39.67 14.97
C GLN A 83 -10.68 39.10 15.02
N ALA A 84 -9.80 39.91 15.56
CA ALA A 84 -8.42 39.56 15.91
C ALA A 84 -8.42 38.53 17.04
N GLY A 85 -7.65 37.48 16.87
CA GLY A 85 -7.42 36.48 17.91
C GLY A 85 -6.52 35.38 17.35
N ASN A 86 -5.24 35.38 17.74
CA ASN A 86 -4.29 34.32 17.48
C ASN A 86 -4.79 32.99 18.06
N GLN A 87 -5.47 32.19 17.27
CA GLN A 87 -5.66 30.79 17.57
C GLN A 87 -5.02 29.99 16.45
N VAL A 88 -3.99 29.26 16.82
CA VAL A 88 -3.43 28.19 16.00
C VAL A 88 -4.56 27.17 15.82
N GLN A 89 -5.36 27.37 14.77
CA GLN A 89 -6.38 26.41 14.37
C GLN A 89 -5.66 25.20 13.79
N SER A 90 -5.50 24.19 14.62
CA SER A 90 -5.26 22.83 14.15
C SER A 90 -6.46 22.41 13.29
N ASN A 91 -6.37 22.67 11.99
CA ASN A 91 -7.36 22.17 11.03
C ASN A 91 -7.47 20.65 11.21
N PRO A 92 -8.64 20.12 11.60
CA PRO A 92 -8.83 18.69 11.64
C PRO A 92 -8.71 18.18 10.20
N ARG A 93 -7.58 17.54 9.90
CA ARG A 93 -7.36 16.88 8.61
C ARG A 93 -8.42 15.79 8.48
N LYS A 94 -9.43 16.03 7.65
CA LYS A 94 -10.46 15.04 7.41
C LYS A 94 -9.83 13.86 6.67
N PHE A 95 -9.83 12.69 7.31
CA PHE A 95 -9.48 11.44 6.66
C PHE A 95 -10.44 11.20 5.49
N VAL A 96 -9.92 11.11 4.27
CA VAL A 96 -10.78 11.05 3.08
C VAL A 96 -10.91 9.65 2.53
N SER A 97 -9.82 8.91 2.45
CA SER A 97 -9.82 7.50 2.03
C SER A 97 -8.43 6.88 2.16
N GLU A 98 -8.38 5.58 2.28
CA GLU A 98 -7.17 4.82 2.02
C GLU A 98 -6.96 4.73 0.51
N ALA A 99 -5.81 5.16 0.04
CA ALA A 99 -5.42 5.03 -1.35
C ALA A 99 -4.32 3.97 -1.49
N TYR A 100 -4.37 3.27 -2.62
CA TYR A 100 -3.36 2.27 -2.96
C TYR A 100 -2.25 2.93 -3.77
N PHE A 101 -1.02 2.67 -3.34
CA PHE A 101 0.18 3.16 -3.98
C PHE A 101 1.07 1.99 -4.38
N ILE A 102 1.96 2.25 -5.33
CA ILE A 102 2.96 1.29 -5.77
C ILE A 102 4.35 1.86 -5.51
N GLY A 103 5.25 1.01 -5.02
CA GLY A 103 6.62 1.41 -4.74
C GLY A 103 7.59 0.27 -4.94
N ARG A 104 8.86 0.60 -5.19
CA ARG A 104 9.95 -0.38 -5.25
C ARG A 104 10.77 -0.28 -3.98
N ILE A 105 11.08 -1.42 -3.39
CA ILE A 105 11.91 -1.49 -2.19
C ILE A 105 13.36 -1.15 -2.54
N GLU A 106 13.85 -0.07 -1.95
CA GLU A 106 15.26 0.34 -2.07
C GLU A 106 16.09 -0.13 -0.89
N LYS A 107 15.54 -0.03 0.33
CA LYS A 107 16.25 -0.38 1.56
C LYS A 107 15.38 -1.25 2.46
N LEU A 108 16.05 -2.16 3.16
CA LEU A 108 15.46 -3.10 4.09
C LEU A 108 15.57 -2.60 5.54
N PRO A 109 14.81 -3.20 6.47
CA PRO A 109 14.99 -2.96 7.90
C PRO A 109 16.44 -3.20 8.32
N GLY A 110 17.02 -2.27 9.08
CA GLY A 110 18.42 -2.30 9.52
C GLY A 110 19.40 -1.60 8.57
N ASP A 111 18.99 -1.26 7.35
CA ASP A 111 19.85 -0.49 6.44
C ASP A 111 19.99 0.95 6.90
N THR A 112 21.15 1.53 6.56
CA THR A 112 21.40 2.94 6.77
C THR A 112 20.93 3.76 5.58
N ILE A 113 20.20 4.83 5.84
CA ILE A 113 19.76 5.83 4.88
C ILE A 113 20.39 7.17 5.24
N LEU A 114 20.61 7.98 4.23
CA LEU A 114 21.13 9.33 4.37
C LEU A 114 20.00 10.30 4.04
N ILE A 115 19.62 11.12 5.02
CA ILE A 115 18.63 12.17 4.82
C ILE A 115 19.35 13.48 5.09
N ASP A 116 19.48 14.33 4.08
CA ASP A 116 20.30 15.54 4.05
C ASP A 116 21.78 15.22 4.35
N THR A 117 22.26 15.33 5.55
CA THR A 117 23.63 14.99 5.95
C THR A 117 23.67 14.00 7.11
N VAL A 118 22.50 13.61 7.63
CA VAL A 118 22.38 12.77 8.81
C VAL A 118 22.12 11.31 8.41
N LYS A 119 22.87 10.40 9.03
CA LYS A 119 22.70 8.95 8.85
C LYS A 119 21.60 8.44 9.79
N TYR A 120 20.60 7.80 9.23
CA TYR A 120 19.53 7.13 9.97
C TYR A 120 19.55 5.64 9.68
N ILE A 121 19.29 4.83 10.70
CA ILE A 121 19.08 3.38 10.53
C ILE A 121 17.58 3.11 10.47
N ILE A 122 17.14 2.37 9.44
CA ILE A 122 15.74 1.98 9.32
C ILE A 122 15.38 1.04 10.48
N PRO A 123 14.36 1.36 11.30
CA PRO A 123 14.00 0.55 12.46
C PRO A 123 13.67 -0.90 12.09
N THR A 124 14.23 -1.85 12.83
CA THR A 124 13.92 -3.28 12.72
C THR A 124 12.82 -3.71 13.69
N VAL A 125 12.60 -2.90 14.71
CA VAL A 125 11.65 -3.20 15.80
C VAL A 125 10.75 -2.00 16.01
N CYS A 126 9.49 -2.26 16.27
CA CYS A 126 8.50 -1.22 16.55
C CYS A 126 8.56 -0.73 18.01
N CYS A 127 8.02 0.46 18.21
CA CYS A 127 7.74 0.92 19.57
C CYS A 127 6.70 0.00 20.23
N LYS A 128 6.86 -0.27 21.52
CA LYS A 128 5.97 -1.13 22.29
C LYS A 128 4.49 -0.67 22.31
N ARG A 129 4.22 0.54 21.81
CA ARG A 129 2.88 1.16 21.82
C ARG A 129 1.97 0.76 20.67
N CYS A 130 2.51 0.32 19.54
CA CYS A 130 1.68 0.06 18.35
C CYS A 130 0.96 -1.28 18.34
N GLY A 131 1.29 -2.20 19.25
CA GLY A 131 0.66 -3.52 19.33
C GLY A 131 0.84 -4.41 18.08
N CYS A 132 1.64 -3.96 17.11
CA CYS A 132 1.87 -4.70 15.88
C CYS A 132 2.75 -5.92 16.14
N LYS A 133 2.39 -7.06 15.57
CA LYS A 133 3.19 -8.29 15.64
C LYS A 133 4.47 -8.19 14.81
N ASP A 134 4.46 -7.42 13.72
CA ASP A 134 5.57 -7.23 12.80
C ASP A 134 5.72 -5.74 12.45
N CYS A 135 6.78 -5.16 12.91
CA CYS A 135 7.01 -3.71 12.89
C CYS A 135 8.18 -3.31 12.01
N ARG A 136 8.46 -4.06 10.99
CA ARG A 136 9.52 -3.74 10.04
C ARG A 136 9.14 -2.57 9.18
N PHE A 137 10.09 -1.66 8.95
CA PHE A 137 9.97 -0.53 8.05
C PHE A 137 10.82 -0.77 6.81
N TYR A 138 10.36 -0.27 5.69
CA TYR A 138 11.02 -0.38 4.39
C TYR A 138 11.08 0.98 3.75
N LEU A 139 12.20 1.30 3.10
CA LEU A 139 12.27 2.49 2.26
C LEU A 139 11.85 2.11 0.85
N LEU A 140 10.80 2.74 0.39
CA LEU A 140 10.25 2.56 -0.95
C LEU A 140 10.55 3.76 -1.83
N LYS A 141 10.91 3.50 -3.08
CA LYS A 141 10.88 4.48 -4.15
C LYS A 141 9.51 4.46 -4.79
N THR A 142 8.79 5.55 -4.67
CA THR A 142 7.48 5.77 -5.23
C THR A 142 7.54 6.80 -6.36
N PRO A 143 6.51 6.96 -7.19
CA PRO A 143 6.44 8.04 -8.18
C PRO A 143 6.57 9.44 -7.59
N ALA A 144 6.15 9.61 -6.34
CA ALA A 144 6.22 10.88 -5.61
C ALA A 144 7.56 11.13 -4.91
N GLY A 145 8.46 10.13 -4.85
CA GLY A 145 9.74 10.21 -4.17
C GLY A 145 10.00 9.01 -3.26
N GLN A 146 10.95 9.15 -2.36
CA GLN A 146 11.26 8.12 -1.36
C GLN A 146 10.31 8.23 -0.17
N GLN A 147 9.79 7.11 0.28
CA GLN A 147 8.87 7.03 1.42
C GLN A 147 9.20 5.84 2.30
N VAL A 148 9.17 6.04 3.62
CA VAL A 148 9.30 4.96 4.59
C VAL A 148 7.92 4.40 4.88
N VAL A 149 7.73 3.12 4.63
CA VAL A 149 6.43 2.43 4.76
C VAL A 149 6.55 1.29 5.75
N HIS A 150 5.56 1.14 6.59
CA HIS A 150 5.48 0.06 7.56
C HIS A 150 4.96 -1.22 6.91
N LYS A 151 5.45 -2.39 7.35
CA LYS A 151 5.04 -3.67 6.77
C LYS A 151 3.52 -3.89 6.78
N HIS A 152 2.82 -3.49 7.84
CA HIS A 152 1.36 -3.68 7.90
C HIS A 152 0.58 -2.88 6.85
N GLN A 153 1.18 -1.83 6.27
CA GLN A 153 0.59 -1.07 5.18
C GLN A 153 0.79 -1.76 3.83
N MET A 154 1.71 -2.74 3.75
CA MET A 154 2.00 -3.47 2.52
C MET A 154 0.96 -4.56 2.29
N ILE A 155 0.37 -4.59 1.10
CA ILE A 155 -0.65 -5.55 0.71
C ILE A 155 -0.01 -6.80 0.12
N GLY A 156 1.05 -6.64 -0.67
CA GLY A 156 1.76 -7.75 -1.28
C GLY A 156 2.72 -7.34 -2.38
N LYS A 157 3.41 -8.35 -2.92
CA LYS A 157 4.33 -8.18 -4.04
C LYS A 157 3.56 -8.05 -5.35
N ALA A 158 3.96 -7.09 -6.17
CA ALA A 158 3.36 -6.81 -7.46
C ALA A 158 4.23 -7.37 -8.58
N TYR A 159 3.60 -8.15 -9.46
CA TYR A 159 4.23 -8.71 -10.65
C TYR A 159 3.56 -8.11 -11.89
N LYS A 160 4.39 -7.66 -12.85
CA LYS A 160 3.87 -7.13 -14.11
C LYS A 160 3.17 -8.25 -14.88
N LEU A 161 1.98 -7.98 -15.38
CA LEU A 161 1.20 -8.93 -16.16
C LEU A 161 1.60 -8.90 -17.64
N PHE A 162 1.76 -7.71 -18.20
CA PHE A 162 2.19 -7.44 -19.59
C PHE A 162 2.73 -6.01 -19.69
#